data_7b7557b65501008eda90623c70b0f7ba
#
_entry.id   7b7557b65501008eda90623c70b0f7ba
#
_cell.length_a   1.000
_cell.length_b   1.000
_cell.length_c   1.000
_cell.angle_alpha   90.00
_cell.angle_beta   90.00
_cell.angle_gamma   90.00
#
_symmetry.space_group_name_H-M   'P 1'
#
loop_
_entity.id
_entity.type
_entity.pdbx_description
1 polymer ?
#
loop_
_entity_poly.entity_id
_entity_poly.type
_entity_poly.pdbx_seq_one_letter_code
_entity_poly.pdbx_strand_id
1 'polypeptide(L)'
;MIRPVAFRMNEQTAVNNYFQEDLDVKSQTINERAQKEFDDFVTVLRHNGVNVIVVDDKKENDTPDSIFPNNWVSFHSTGTVIVYPMFAENRRKERRDDIFDILEAQGFVINDIVDYTSAED
;
A
#
# COMPACT_ATOMS: atom_id res chain seq x y z
N MET A 1 2.26 -7.06 2.56
CA MET A 1 1.83 -5.80 3.22
C MET A 1 2.91 -4.74 3.00
N ILE A 2 2.52 -3.50 2.83
CA ILE A 2 3.46 -2.38 2.64
C ILE A 2 3.65 -1.66 3.98
N ARG A 3 4.89 -1.61 4.46
CA ARG A 3 5.23 -0.91 5.71
C ARG A 3 5.38 0.59 5.43
N PRO A 4 4.61 1.45 6.10
CA PRO A 4 4.62 2.88 5.80
C PRO A 4 5.92 3.57 6.24
N VAL A 5 6.32 4.60 5.50
CA VAL A 5 7.45 5.48 5.85
C VAL A 5 7.08 6.97 5.85
N ALA A 6 5.90 7.30 5.35
CA ALA A 6 5.40 8.67 5.25
C ALA A 6 3.91 8.79 5.61
N PHE A 7 3.43 7.92 6.50
CA PHE A 7 2.02 7.86 6.89
C PHE A 7 1.60 9.16 7.59
N ARG A 8 0.57 9.79 7.04
CA ARG A 8 -0.07 11.00 7.56
C ARG A 8 -1.44 11.17 6.92
N MET A 9 -2.18 12.17 7.35
CA MET A 9 -3.37 12.60 6.59
C MET A 9 -2.95 12.92 5.15
N ASN A 10 -3.65 12.33 4.19
CA ASN A 10 -3.38 12.61 2.78
C ASN A 10 -4.19 13.84 2.33
N GLU A 11 -3.50 14.92 2.06
CA GLU A 11 -4.07 16.21 1.68
C GLU A 11 -4.89 16.11 0.38
N GLN A 12 -4.51 15.22 -0.53
CA GLN A 12 -5.18 15.05 -1.82
C GLN A 12 -6.47 14.23 -1.71
N THR A 13 -6.62 13.40 -0.69
CA THR A 13 -7.80 12.56 -0.47
C THR A 13 -8.72 13.10 0.63
N ALA A 14 -8.26 13.99 1.49
CA ALA A 14 -9.00 14.53 2.63
C ALA A 14 -10.35 15.15 2.24
N VAL A 15 -10.44 15.75 1.04
CA VAL A 15 -11.68 16.39 0.51
C VAL A 15 -12.80 15.37 0.26
N ASN A 16 -12.46 14.09 0.01
CA ASN A 16 -13.39 13.04 -0.38
C ASN A 16 -13.45 11.88 0.61
N ASN A 17 -12.70 11.94 1.70
CA ASN A 17 -12.61 10.85 2.66
C ASN A 17 -13.22 11.24 4.01
N TYR A 18 -14.49 10.87 4.21
CA TYR A 18 -15.24 11.14 5.45
C TYR A 18 -14.70 10.42 6.69
N PHE A 19 -13.86 9.41 6.51
CA PHE A 19 -13.26 8.65 7.59
C PHE A 19 -11.90 9.20 8.03
N GLN A 20 -11.38 10.18 7.32
CA GLN A 20 -10.09 10.79 7.62
C GLN A 20 -10.28 11.95 8.59
N GLU A 21 -9.70 11.82 9.79
CA GLU A 21 -9.72 12.86 10.81
C GLU A 21 -8.41 13.65 10.77
N ASP A 22 -8.52 14.98 10.81
CA ASP A 22 -7.37 15.86 10.98
C ASP A 22 -7.05 15.96 12.47
N LEU A 23 -6.02 15.24 12.88
CA LEU A 23 -5.49 15.30 14.24
C LEU A 23 -4.33 16.28 14.28
N ASP A 24 -4.37 17.23 15.25
CA ASP A 24 -3.27 18.18 15.49
C ASP A 24 -2.06 17.48 16.13
N VAL A 25 -1.46 16.55 15.38
CA VAL A 25 -0.28 15.78 15.77
C VAL A 25 0.76 15.88 14.68
N LYS A 26 2.03 16.05 15.07
CA LYS A 26 3.15 16.10 14.11
C LYS A 26 3.18 14.86 13.23
N SER A 27 3.31 15.02 11.91
CA SER A 27 3.34 13.95 10.91
C SER A 27 4.36 12.86 11.24
N GLN A 28 5.53 13.23 11.77
CA GLN A 28 6.54 12.25 12.19
C GLN A 28 6.02 11.31 13.28
N THR A 29 5.32 11.84 14.29
CA THR A 29 4.73 11.06 15.39
C THR A 29 3.63 10.14 14.86
N ILE A 30 2.81 10.62 13.94
CA ILE A 30 1.76 9.81 13.29
C ILE A 30 2.39 8.65 12.53
N ASN A 31 3.43 8.90 11.75
CA ASN A 31 4.13 7.85 11.00
C ASN A 31 4.77 6.81 11.93
N GLU A 32 5.42 7.24 13.00
CA GLU A 32 6.02 6.32 13.99
C GLU A 32 4.98 5.42 14.65
N ARG A 33 3.83 5.98 15.01
CA ARG A 33 2.70 5.21 15.55
C ARG A 33 2.16 4.22 14.53
N ALA A 34 1.99 4.65 13.29
CA ALA A 34 1.53 3.77 12.22
C ALA A 34 2.50 2.61 11.98
N GLN A 35 3.81 2.88 12.01
CA GLN A 35 4.83 1.84 11.88
C GLN A 35 4.77 0.84 13.04
N LYS A 36 4.58 1.33 14.27
CA LYS A 36 4.46 0.45 15.44
C LYS A 36 3.22 -0.43 15.35
N GLU A 37 2.08 0.14 15.03
CA GLU A 37 0.82 -0.62 14.86
C GLU A 37 0.94 -1.65 13.73
N PHE A 38 1.58 -1.27 12.64
CA PHE A 38 1.87 -2.18 11.54
C PHE A 38 2.73 -3.37 11.98
N ASP A 39 3.84 -3.09 12.65
CA ASP A 39 4.76 -4.12 13.12
C ASP A 39 4.10 -5.06 14.14
N ASP A 40 3.33 -4.52 15.06
CA ASP A 40 2.56 -5.30 16.05
C ASP A 40 1.53 -6.19 15.35
N PHE A 41 0.82 -5.67 14.34
CA PHE A 41 -0.15 -6.45 13.57
C PHE A 41 0.49 -7.57 12.76
N VAL A 42 1.62 -7.31 12.12
CA VAL A 42 2.41 -8.35 11.42
C VAL A 42 2.80 -9.47 12.39
N THR A 43 3.22 -9.12 13.58
CA THR A 43 3.58 -10.09 14.63
C THR A 43 2.37 -10.96 14.99
N VAL A 44 1.20 -10.37 15.20
CA VAL A 44 -0.03 -11.11 15.51
C VAL A 44 -0.41 -12.05 14.37
N LEU A 45 -0.35 -11.60 13.12
CA LEU A 45 -0.65 -12.43 11.96
C LEU A 45 0.29 -13.64 11.85
N ARG A 46 1.59 -13.42 12.01
CA ARG A 46 2.59 -14.49 11.96
C ARG A 46 2.41 -15.48 13.09
N HIS A 47 2.10 -15.04 14.30
CA HIS A 47 1.78 -15.92 15.44
C HIS A 47 0.55 -16.79 15.19
N ASN A 48 -0.38 -16.35 14.35
CA ASN A 48 -1.57 -17.10 13.97
C ASN A 48 -1.41 -17.88 12.66
N GLY A 49 -0.18 -18.11 12.21
CA GLY A 49 0.13 -18.96 11.06
C GLY A 49 -0.06 -18.28 9.70
N VAL A 50 -0.24 -16.98 9.64
CA VAL A 50 -0.33 -16.24 8.38
C VAL A 50 1.07 -15.94 7.86
N ASN A 51 1.35 -16.31 6.62
CA ASN A 51 2.59 -15.94 5.94
C ASN A 51 2.50 -14.49 5.48
N VAL A 52 3.23 -13.59 6.12
CA VAL A 52 3.23 -12.16 5.81
C VAL A 52 4.54 -11.77 5.15
N ILE A 53 4.46 -11.29 3.92
CA ILE A 53 5.57 -10.69 3.19
C ILE A 53 5.47 -9.17 3.41
N VAL A 54 6.47 -8.60 4.06
CA VAL A 54 6.55 -7.16 4.32
C VAL A 54 7.48 -6.52 3.30
N VAL A 55 7.00 -5.48 2.66
CA VAL A 55 7.78 -4.64 1.74
C VAL A 55 7.77 -3.22 2.29
N ASP A 56 8.94 -2.64 2.49
CA ASP A 56 9.05 -1.24 2.92
C ASP A 56 8.63 -0.29 1.80
N ASP A 57 7.86 0.73 2.15
CA ASP A 57 7.57 1.83 1.23
C ASP A 57 8.85 2.61 0.91
N LYS A 58 8.80 3.42 -0.14
CA LYS A 58 9.92 4.25 -0.58
C LYS A 58 9.70 5.70 -0.15
N LYS A 59 10.59 6.20 0.71
CA LYS A 59 10.51 7.56 1.26
C LYS A 59 10.50 8.63 0.17
N GLU A 60 11.25 8.42 -0.91
CA GLU A 60 11.33 9.33 -2.06
C GLU A 60 10.02 9.49 -2.83
N ASN A 61 9.10 8.51 -2.71
CA ASN A 61 7.79 8.58 -3.38
C ASN A 61 6.80 9.48 -2.64
N ASP A 62 6.99 9.66 -1.35
CA ASP A 62 6.10 10.44 -0.47
C ASP A 62 4.63 10.04 -0.63
N THR A 63 4.35 8.78 -0.30
CA THR A 63 3.03 8.14 -0.48
C THR A 63 2.38 7.88 0.88
N PRO A 64 1.55 8.82 1.40
CA PRO A 64 0.99 8.71 2.75
C PRO A 64 0.03 7.53 2.94
N ASP A 65 -0.61 7.06 1.87
CA ASP A 65 -1.58 5.96 1.90
C ASP A 65 -1.03 4.62 1.40
N SER A 66 0.28 4.46 1.28
CA SER A 66 0.93 3.25 0.75
C SER A 66 0.57 1.96 1.51
N ILE A 67 0.10 2.08 2.74
CA ILE A 67 -0.35 0.96 3.57
C ILE A 67 -1.59 0.24 2.99
N PHE A 68 -2.28 0.84 2.01
CA PHE A 68 -3.47 0.31 1.37
C PHE A 68 -3.23 -0.16 -0.07
N PRO A 69 -2.34 -1.15 -0.31
CA PRO A 69 -2.03 -1.60 -1.67
C PRO A 69 -3.24 -2.21 -2.39
N ASN A 70 -4.23 -2.69 -1.63
CA ASN A 70 -5.48 -3.22 -2.17
C ASN A 70 -6.29 -2.21 -2.99
N ASN A 71 -5.97 -0.93 -2.91
CA ASN A 71 -6.64 0.08 -3.73
C ASN A 71 -6.07 0.19 -5.15
N TRP A 72 -4.80 -0.19 -5.37
CA TRP A 72 -4.20 -0.09 -6.69
C TRP A 72 -3.90 -1.45 -7.35
N VAL A 73 -3.96 -2.54 -6.59
CA VAL A 73 -3.64 -3.89 -7.12
C VAL A 73 -4.53 -4.95 -6.51
N SER A 74 -4.92 -5.94 -7.30
CA SER A 74 -5.52 -7.18 -6.83
C SER A 74 -4.88 -8.40 -7.45
N PHE A 75 -4.85 -9.51 -6.70
CA PHE A 75 -4.28 -10.79 -7.11
C PHE A 75 -5.37 -11.85 -7.13
N HIS A 76 -5.41 -12.65 -8.19
CA HIS A 76 -6.42 -13.66 -8.40
C HIS A 76 -5.81 -15.06 -8.47
N SER A 77 -6.58 -16.06 -8.09
CA SER A 77 -6.13 -17.48 -8.06
C SER A 77 -5.70 -18.02 -9.42
N THR A 78 -6.12 -17.39 -10.50
CA THR A 78 -5.70 -17.71 -11.89
C THR A 78 -4.27 -17.26 -12.20
N GLY A 79 -3.60 -16.53 -11.31
CA GLY A 79 -2.33 -15.87 -11.60
C GLY A 79 -2.49 -14.52 -12.32
N THR A 80 -3.71 -14.02 -12.43
CA THR A 80 -3.98 -12.69 -13.00
C THR A 80 -3.78 -11.62 -11.93
N VAL A 81 -3.07 -10.58 -12.29
CA VAL A 81 -2.91 -9.36 -11.47
C VAL A 81 -3.66 -8.24 -12.17
N ILE A 82 -4.43 -7.45 -11.43
CA ILE A 82 -5.11 -6.28 -11.98
C ILE A 82 -4.56 -5.03 -11.29
N VAL A 83 -4.18 -4.06 -12.11
CA VAL A 83 -3.69 -2.74 -11.67
C VAL A 83 -4.75 -1.69 -11.96
N TYR A 84 -5.13 -0.93 -10.93
CA TYR A 84 -6.24 0.00 -10.97
C TYR A 84 -5.79 1.47 -11.08
N PRO A 85 -6.64 2.32 -11.71
CA PRO A 85 -6.43 3.76 -11.70
C PRO A 85 -6.60 4.33 -10.28
N MET A 86 -5.85 5.39 -9.98
CA MET A 86 -5.92 6.10 -8.70
C MET A 86 -6.31 7.55 -8.93
N PHE A 87 -7.28 8.03 -8.16
CA PHE A 87 -7.76 9.41 -8.23
C PHE A 87 -6.66 10.41 -7.84
N ALA A 88 -6.11 10.26 -6.63
CA ALA A 88 -5.09 11.16 -6.12
C ALA A 88 -3.73 10.91 -6.79
N GLU A 89 -3.07 11.96 -7.27
CA GLU A 89 -1.80 11.86 -7.97
C GLU A 89 -0.70 11.24 -7.09
N ASN A 90 -0.65 11.60 -5.81
CA ASN A 90 0.34 11.02 -4.91
C ASN A 90 0.12 9.52 -4.66
N ARG A 91 -1.11 9.02 -4.82
CA ARG A 91 -1.39 7.59 -4.72
C ARG A 91 -0.98 6.81 -5.98
N ARG A 92 -0.88 7.47 -7.13
CA ARG A 92 -0.38 6.85 -8.38
C ARG A 92 1.07 6.38 -8.23
N LYS A 93 1.84 7.05 -7.36
CA LYS A 93 3.23 6.71 -7.04
C LYS A 93 3.38 5.49 -6.13
N GLU A 94 2.29 4.98 -5.57
CA GLU A 94 2.29 3.76 -4.76
C GLU A 94 2.50 2.51 -5.60
N ARG A 95 2.16 2.55 -6.88
CA ARG A 95 2.33 1.43 -7.80
C ARG A 95 3.80 1.13 -8.03
N ARG A 96 4.18 -0.12 -7.79
CA ARG A 96 5.57 -0.57 -7.84
C ARG A 96 5.67 -1.92 -8.53
N ASP A 97 6.32 -1.96 -9.68
CA ASP A 97 6.53 -3.20 -10.46
C ASP A 97 7.44 -4.19 -9.72
N ASP A 98 8.37 -3.70 -8.89
CA ASP A 98 9.27 -4.54 -8.09
C ASP A 98 8.52 -5.44 -7.10
N ILE A 99 7.30 -5.08 -6.69
CA ILE A 99 6.46 -5.93 -5.85
C ILE A 99 6.13 -7.25 -6.54
N PHE A 100 5.90 -7.24 -7.85
CA PHE A 100 5.62 -8.45 -8.62
C PHE A 100 6.83 -9.39 -8.63
N ASP A 101 8.03 -8.85 -8.80
CA ASP A 101 9.28 -9.63 -8.75
C ASP A 101 9.50 -10.23 -7.35
N ILE A 102 9.22 -9.47 -6.29
CA ILE A 102 9.32 -9.94 -4.90
C ILE A 102 8.36 -11.11 -4.67
N LEU A 103 7.12 -11.01 -5.15
CA LEU A 103 6.12 -12.07 -4.98
C LEU A 103 6.49 -13.32 -5.78
N GLU A 104 6.97 -13.18 -7.00
CA GLU A 104 7.44 -14.32 -7.81
C GLU A 104 8.63 -15.02 -7.16
N ALA A 105 9.55 -14.26 -6.55
CA ALA A 105 10.67 -14.83 -5.78
C ALA A 105 10.21 -15.62 -4.55
N GLN A 106 9.01 -15.34 -4.01
CA GLN A 106 8.39 -16.07 -2.92
C GLN A 106 7.56 -17.28 -3.39
N GLY A 107 7.53 -17.57 -4.69
CA GLY A 107 6.84 -18.73 -5.25
C GLY A 107 5.44 -18.45 -5.79
N PHE A 108 4.98 -17.19 -5.81
CA PHE A 108 3.72 -16.85 -6.47
C PHE A 108 3.89 -16.81 -7.99
N VAL A 109 2.88 -17.27 -8.70
CA VAL A 109 2.88 -17.28 -10.16
C VAL A 109 2.04 -16.13 -10.69
N ILE A 110 2.65 -15.27 -11.50
CA ILE A 110 1.95 -14.20 -12.21
C ILE A 110 1.92 -14.57 -13.70
N ASN A 111 0.73 -14.89 -14.20
CA ASN A 111 0.53 -15.32 -15.60
C ASN A 111 0.17 -14.15 -16.51
N ASP A 112 -0.56 -13.17 -15.98
CA ASP A 112 -1.10 -12.06 -16.77
C ASP A 112 -1.27 -10.82 -15.90
N ILE A 113 -1.03 -9.65 -16.48
CA ILE A 113 -1.23 -8.36 -15.84
C ILE A 113 -2.22 -7.55 -16.67
N VAL A 114 -3.38 -7.24 -16.07
CA VAL A 114 -4.40 -6.38 -16.67
C VAL A 114 -4.24 -4.98 -16.09
N ASP A 115 -3.97 -4.00 -16.93
CA ASP A 115 -3.67 -2.63 -16.52
C ASP A 115 -4.81 -1.69 -16.94
N TYR A 116 -5.49 -1.11 -15.96
CA TYR A 116 -6.55 -0.11 -16.15
C TYR A 116 -6.09 1.32 -15.87
N THR A 117 -4.80 1.57 -15.68
CA THR A 117 -4.29 2.90 -15.34
C THR A 117 -4.52 3.94 -16.44
N SER A 118 -4.76 3.51 -17.69
CA SER A 118 -5.15 4.40 -18.77
C SER A 118 -6.47 5.15 -18.54
N ALA A 119 -7.28 4.72 -17.55
CA ALA A 119 -8.50 5.40 -17.14
C ALA A 119 -8.25 6.56 -16.14
N GLU A 120 -7.00 6.81 -15.75
CA GLU A 120 -6.64 7.97 -14.94
C GLU A 120 -6.74 9.26 -15.74
N ASP A 121 -7.31 10.28 -15.13
CA ASP A 121 -7.36 11.63 -15.71
C ASP A 121 -6.02 12.39 -15.56
#